data_8365e40600dd1ea435d639e3b33160a6
#
_entry.id   8365e40600dd1ea435d639e3b33160a6
#
_cell.length_a   1.000
_cell.length_b   1.000
_cell.length_c   1.000
_cell.angle_alpha   90.00
_cell.angle_beta   90.00
_cell.angle_gamma   90.00
#
_symmetry.space_group_name_H-M   'P 1'
#
loop_
_entity.id
_entity.type
_entity.pdbx_description
1 polymer ?
#
loop_
_entity_poly.entity_id
_entity_poly.type
_entity_poly.pdbx_seq_one_letter_code
_entity_poly.pdbx_strand_id
1 'polypeptide(L)'
;MARELIILPRFKCDYRNARKHAEFDSETLEYVFDALISGEKLPSALREHRLGKRSENWSGFTECHLGADLLLIYRVRRRAVVLHRMGTHTQLFGKARRRERQPVRRPRKSK
;
A
#
# COMPACT_ATOMS: atom_id res chain seq x y z
N MET A 1 -20.25 -12.83 -2.41
CA MET A 1 -20.23 -12.39 -3.78
C MET A 1 -18.90 -11.74 -4.11
N ALA A 2 -18.30 -12.13 -5.22
CA ALA A 2 -16.99 -11.62 -5.57
C ALA A 2 -17.02 -10.17 -6.02
N ARG A 3 -16.00 -9.43 -5.67
CA ARG A 3 -15.85 -8.04 -6.09
C ARG A 3 -15.06 -7.98 -7.38
N GLU A 4 -15.32 -6.94 -8.14
CA GLU A 4 -14.57 -6.68 -9.35
C GLU A 4 -13.24 -6.03 -9.00
N LEU A 5 -12.15 -6.45 -9.65
CA LEU A 5 -10.84 -5.84 -9.40
C LEU A 5 -10.62 -4.76 -10.45
N ILE A 6 -10.51 -3.51 -10.01
CA ILE A 6 -10.29 -2.38 -10.88
C ILE A 6 -8.86 -1.90 -10.72
N ILE A 7 -8.11 -1.93 -11.80
CA ILE A 7 -6.70 -1.58 -11.78
C ILE A 7 -6.51 -0.25 -12.49
N LEU A 8 -6.12 0.77 -11.73
CA LEU A 8 -5.94 2.09 -12.29
C LEU A 8 -4.62 2.19 -13.06
N PRO A 9 -4.54 3.10 -14.03
CA PRO A 9 -3.30 3.21 -14.82
C PRO A 9 -2.06 3.47 -13.98
N ARG A 10 -2.17 4.29 -12.94
CA ARG A 10 -1.03 4.56 -12.10
C ARG A 10 -0.55 3.31 -11.41
N PHE A 11 -1.48 2.45 -11.00
CA PHE A 11 -1.10 1.20 -10.37
C PHE A 11 -0.29 0.33 -11.33
N LYS A 12 -0.66 0.33 -12.60
CA LYS A 12 0.08 -0.48 -13.55
C LYS A 12 1.54 -0.05 -13.66
N CYS A 13 1.77 1.25 -13.63
CA CYS A 13 3.13 1.75 -13.63
C CYS A 13 3.86 1.35 -12.36
N ASP A 14 3.20 1.48 -11.23
CA ASP A 14 3.78 1.10 -9.96
C ASP A 14 4.13 -0.38 -9.94
N TYR A 15 3.26 -1.20 -10.50
CA TYR A 15 3.48 -2.63 -10.52
C TYR A 15 4.77 -2.98 -11.29
N ARG A 16 4.96 -2.35 -12.44
CA ARG A 16 6.16 -2.61 -13.22
C ARG A 16 7.42 -2.27 -12.45
N ASN A 17 7.38 -1.16 -11.69
CA ASN A 17 8.52 -0.78 -10.86
C ASN A 17 8.69 -1.71 -9.66
N ALA A 18 7.57 -2.08 -9.04
CA ALA A 18 7.62 -2.90 -7.84
C ALA A 18 8.18 -4.29 -8.12
N ARG A 19 8.00 -4.78 -9.33
CA ARG A 19 8.53 -6.09 -9.66
C ARG A 19 10.03 -6.19 -9.50
N LYS A 20 10.71 -5.06 -9.51
CA LYS A 20 12.16 -5.04 -9.33
C LYS A 20 12.58 -4.93 -7.88
N HIS A 21 11.62 -4.74 -6.99
CA HIS A 21 11.93 -4.59 -5.57
C HIS A 21 12.24 -5.93 -4.96
N ALA A 22 13.23 -5.95 -4.07
CA ALA A 22 13.68 -7.19 -3.46
C ALA A 22 12.58 -7.90 -2.69
N GLU A 23 11.62 -7.15 -2.16
CA GLU A 23 10.55 -7.74 -1.37
C GLU A 23 9.33 -8.13 -2.21
N PHE A 24 9.38 -7.93 -3.52
CA PHE A 24 8.25 -8.26 -4.36
C PHE A 24 8.09 -9.78 -4.45
N ASP A 25 6.87 -10.25 -4.22
CA ASP A 25 6.56 -11.67 -4.29
C ASP A 25 5.22 -11.80 -4.97
N SER A 26 5.23 -12.33 -6.18
CA SER A 26 4.00 -12.43 -6.97
C SER A 26 2.95 -13.31 -6.30
N GLU A 27 3.38 -14.33 -5.59
CA GLU A 27 2.42 -15.22 -4.92
C GLU A 27 1.70 -14.50 -3.79
N THR A 28 2.44 -13.69 -3.03
CA THR A 28 1.81 -12.90 -1.98
C THR A 28 0.82 -11.92 -2.57
N LEU A 29 1.19 -11.27 -3.66
CA LEU A 29 0.31 -10.30 -4.29
C LEU A 29 -0.95 -10.97 -4.82
N GLU A 30 -0.80 -12.12 -5.44
CA GLU A 30 -1.95 -12.87 -5.94
C GLU A 30 -2.87 -13.27 -4.80
N TYR A 31 -2.28 -13.72 -3.71
CA TYR A 31 -3.07 -14.09 -2.54
C TYR A 31 -3.89 -12.90 -2.03
N VAL A 32 -3.26 -11.74 -1.97
CA VAL A 32 -3.93 -10.54 -1.50
C VAL A 32 -5.08 -10.18 -2.43
N PHE A 33 -4.85 -10.21 -3.74
CA PHE A 33 -5.91 -9.90 -4.69
C PHE A 33 -7.09 -10.84 -4.53
N ASP A 34 -6.81 -12.14 -4.42
CA ASP A 34 -7.88 -13.13 -4.27
C ASP A 34 -8.69 -12.90 -3.00
N ALA A 35 -8.00 -12.60 -1.91
CA ALA A 35 -8.68 -12.37 -0.64
C ALA A 35 -9.55 -11.11 -0.71
N LEU A 36 -9.03 -10.05 -1.32
CA LEU A 36 -9.79 -8.80 -1.44
C LEU A 36 -11.00 -8.99 -2.32
N ILE A 37 -10.86 -9.73 -3.41
CA ILE A 37 -11.96 -9.98 -4.32
C ILE A 37 -13.04 -10.80 -3.64
N SER A 38 -12.67 -11.82 -2.88
CA SER A 38 -13.65 -12.68 -2.24
C SER A 38 -14.17 -12.13 -0.92
N GLY A 39 -13.60 -11.04 -0.43
CA GLY A 39 -14.04 -10.44 0.81
C GLY A 39 -13.46 -11.08 2.05
N GLU A 40 -12.43 -11.88 1.89
CA GLU A 40 -11.79 -12.52 3.02
C GLU A 40 -10.85 -11.56 3.72
N LYS A 41 -10.65 -11.80 5.01
CA LYS A 41 -9.77 -10.97 5.78
C LYS A 41 -8.32 -11.32 5.49
N LEU A 42 -7.48 -10.30 5.39
CA LEU A 42 -6.05 -10.54 5.18
C LEU A 42 -5.39 -11.01 6.48
N PRO A 43 -4.36 -11.85 6.39
CA PRO A 43 -3.60 -12.24 7.58
C PRO A 43 -3.03 -11.03 8.30
N SER A 44 -2.93 -11.13 9.61
CA SER A 44 -2.42 -10.01 10.41
C SER A 44 -1.00 -9.62 10.03
N ALA A 45 -0.22 -10.54 9.48
CA ALA A 45 1.15 -10.25 9.08
C ALA A 45 1.21 -9.18 7.99
N LEU A 46 0.15 -9.03 7.22
CA LEU A 46 0.11 -8.03 6.16
C LEU A 46 -0.31 -6.66 6.67
N ARG A 47 -0.69 -6.56 7.93
CA ARG A 47 -0.94 -5.30 8.61
C ARG A 47 -1.88 -4.36 7.87
N GLU A 48 -2.99 -4.90 7.41
CA GLU A 48 -3.98 -4.09 6.72
C GLU A 48 -4.60 -3.07 7.68
N HIS A 49 -4.66 -1.82 7.24
CA HIS A 49 -5.29 -0.79 8.05
C HIS A 49 -5.70 0.38 7.18
N ARG A 50 -6.64 1.16 7.69
CA ARG A 50 -7.08 2.35 6.97
C ARG A 50 -6.13 3.49 7.26
N LEU A 51 -5.88 4.28 6.23
CA LEU A 51 -5.02 5.43 6.37
C LEU A 51 -5.82 6.59 6.95
N GLY A 52 -5.25 7.24 7.94
CA GLY A 52 -5.94 8.29 8.66
C GLY A 52 -5.58 9.67 8.17
N LYS A 53 -5.94 10.66 8.98
CA LYS A 53 -5.76 12.05 8.62
C LYS A 53 -4.32 12.43 8.34
N ARG A 54 -3.38 11.79 9.01
CA ARG A 54 -1.99 12.11 8.81
C ARG A 54 -1.50 11.83 7.41
N SER A 55 -2.19 10.95 6.73
CA SER A 55 -1.77 10.60 5.39
C SER A 55 -2.22 11.60 4.35
N GLU A 56 -2.92 12.65 4.77
CA GLU A 56 -3.35 13.70 3.87
C GLU A 56 -4.08 13.14 2.65
N ASN A 57 -3.37 13.02 1.54
CA ASN A 57 -4.02 12.62 0.30
C ASN A 57 -4.58 11.21 0.33
N TRP A 58 -4.20 10.41 1.30
CA TRP A 58 -4.63 9.02 1.34
C TRP A 58 -5.61 8.72 2.45
N SER A 59 -6.13 9.76 3.11
CA SER A 59 -7.11 9.55 4.16
C SER A 59 -8.32 8.81 3.61
N GLY A 60 -8.71 7.76 4.30
CA GLY A 60 -9.85 6.95 3.87
C GLY A 60 -9.51 5.78 2.98
N PHE A 61 -8.29 5.74 2.47
CA PHE A 61 -7.84 4.58 1.72
C PHE A 61 -7.35 3.50 2.68
N THR A 62 -7.14 2.31 2.15
CA THR A 62 -6.63 1.19 2.96
C THR A 62 -5.26 0.81 2.45
N GLU A 63 -4.40 0.43 3.36
CA GLU A 63 -3.04 0.04 3.04
C GLU A 63 -2.76 -1.34 3.60
N CYS A 64 -2.00 -2.16 2.89
CA CYS A 64 -1.44 -3.37 3.49
C CYS A 64 0.03 -3.45 3.12
N HIS A 65 0.76 -4.22 3.90
CA HIS A 65 2.20 -4.36 3.74
C HIS A 65 2.53 -5.66 3.04
N LEU A 66 3.12 -5.56 1.86
CA LEU A 66 3.59 -6.74 1.13
C LEU A 66 4.99 -7.12 1.57
N GLY A 67 5.67 -6.22 2.26
CA GLY A 67 6.98 -6.42 2.82
C GLY A 67 7.25 -5.28 3.78
N ALA A 68 8.46 -5.20 4.31
CA ALA A 68 8.79 -4.14 5.26
C ALA A 68 8.62 -2.76 4.65
N ASP A 69 8.98 -2.62 3.37
CA ASP A 69 8.87 -1.34 2.70
C ASP A 69 8.23 -1.46 1.33
N LEU A 70 7.33 -2.38 1.16
CA LEU A 70 6.56 -2.49 -0.08
C LEU A 70 5.10 -2.53 0.29
N LEU A 71 4.37 -1.52 -0.13
CA LEU A 71 3.01 -1.28 0.30
C LEU A 71 2.04 -1.31 -0.85
N LEU A 72 0.79 -1.65 -0.54
CA LEU A 72 -0.30 -1.63 -1.50
C LEU A 72 -1.37 -0.70 -0.94
N ILE A 73 -1.81 0.26 -1.74
CA ILE A 73 -2.89 1.18 -1.35
C ILE A 73 -4.08 0.94 -2.25
N TYR A 74 -5.23 0.73 -1.64
CA TYR A 74 -6.43 0.36 -2.37
C TYR A 74 -7.67 0.86 -1.64
N ARG A 75 -8.80 0.76 -2.32
CA ARG A 75 -10.11 1.04 -1.70
C ARG A 75 -11.00 -0.15 -1.92
N VAL A 76 -11.70 -0.54 -0.85
CA VAL A 76 -12.63 -1.64 -0.93
C VAL A 76 -14.03 -1.05 -0.97
N ARG A 77 -14.75 -1.40 -2.02
CA ARG A 77 -16.14 -1.00 -2.18
C ARG A 77 -17.00 -2.24 -2.11
N ARG A 78 -18.29 -2.03 -2.10
CA ARG A 78 -19.21 -3.15 -1.98
C ARG A 78 -18.99 -4.18 -3.08
N ARG A 79 -18.79 -3.70 -4.30
CA ARG A 79 -18.67 -4.61 -5.43
C ARG A 79 -17.35 -4.48 -6.18
N ALA A 80 -16.41 -3.79 -5.61
CA ALA A 80 -15.14 -3.57 -6.31
C ALA A 80 -14.01 -3.34 -5.34
N VAL A 81 -12.83 -3.72 -5.78
CA VAL A 81 -11.59 -3.35 -5.11
C VAL A 81 -10.83 -2.53 -6.13
N VAL A 82 -10.49 -1.30 -5.76
CA VAL A 82 -9.78 -0.40 -6.66
C VAL A 82 -8.34 -0.30 -6.22
N LEU A 83 -7.43 -0.73 -7.09
CA LEU A 83 -6.00 -0.68 -6.79
C LEU A 83 -5.46 0.68 -7.22
N HIS A 84 -4.97 1.44 -6.25
CA HIS A 84 -4.51 2.80 -6.50
C HIS A 84 -3.00 2.92 -6.65
N ARG A 85 -2.24 2.42 -5.71
CA ARG A 85 -0.80 2.57 -5.73
C ARG A 85 -0.09 1.36 -5.14
N MET A 86 1.15 1.19 -5.53
CA MET A 86 2.03 0.20 -4.92
C MET A 86 3.45 0.74 -4.95
N GLY A 87 4.18 0.60 -3.87
CA GLY A 87 5.54 1.10 -3.83
C GLY A 87 6.08 1.19 -2.42
N THR A 88 7.21 1.85 -2.28
CA THR A 88 7.82 2.03 -0.97
C THR A 88 7.19 3.19 -0.24
N HIS A 89 7.49 3.31 1.05
CA HIS A 89 6.97 4.44 1.83
C HIS A 89 7.36 5.77 1.18
N THR A 90 8.60 5.89 0.75
CA THR A 90 9.05 7.14 0.14
C THR A 90 8.30 7.42 -1.15
N GLN A 91 8.10 6.40 -1.99
CA GLN A 91 7.42 6.60 -3.25
C GLN A 91 5.98 7.04 -3.07
N LEU A 92 5.32 6.49 -2.06
CA LEU A 92 3.90 6.75 -1.89
C LEU A 92 3.60 7.96 -1.00
N PHE A 93 4.45 8.20 -0.01
CA PHE A 93 4.18 9.24 0.97
C PHE A 93 5.22 10.34 1.01
N GLY A 94 6.34 10.14 0.33
CA GLY A 94 7.37 11.15 0.31
C GLY A 94 8.16 11.23 1.61
N LYS A 95 9.03 12.20 1.66
CA LYS A 95 9.91 12.35 2.81
C LYS A 95 9.19 12.80 4.07
N ALA A 96 8.11 13.54 3.91
CA ALA A 96 7.40 14.03 5.08
C ALA A 96 6.90 12.90 5.94
N ARG A 97 6.34 11.87 5.32
CA ARG A 97 5.85 10.74 6.10
C ARG A 97 7.00 9.98 6.75
N ARG A 98 8.11 9.85 6.04
CA ARG A 98 9.25 9.18 6.62
C ARG A 98 9.75 9.90 7.85
N ARG A 99 9.81 11.23 7.78
CA ARG A 99 10.25 11.99 8.94
C ARG A 99 9.33 11.81 10.12
N GLU A 100 8.04 11.74 9.86
CA GLU A 100 7.11 11.48 10.94
C GLU A 100 7.37 10.15 11.61
N ARG A 101 7.74 9.17 10.83
CA ARG A 101 7.99 7.86 11.40
C ARG A 101 9.29 7.77 12.16
N GLN A 102 10.20 8.72 11.88
CA GLN A 102 11.49 8.73 12.54
C GLN A 102 11.74 10.11 13.11
N PRO A 103 10.97 10.51 14.06
CA PRO A 103 11.03 11.86 14.55
C PRO A 103 12.36 12.26 15.13
N VAL A 104 13.12 11.33 15.50
CA VAL A 104 14.34 11.62 16.11
C VAL A 104 15.47 11.95 15.24
N ARG A 105 15.46 11.78 14.17
CA ARG A 105 16.54 11.93 13.37
C ARG A 105 16.99 13.15 13.14
N ARG A 106 17.12 13.67 13.40
CA ARG A 106 17.51 14.67 13.21
C ARG A 106 18.03 15.52 13.40
N PRO A 107 18.21 15.60 13.78
CA PRO A 107 18.72 16.63 13.85
C PRO A 107 19.78 16.99 13.13
N ARG A 108 20.24 16.64 12.81
CA ARG A 108 21.02 16.87 12.33
C ARG A 108 21.18 17.72 11.57
N LYS A 109 21.02 17.67 11.26
CA LYS A 109 21.16 18.30 10.58
C LYS A 109 21.16 19.39 10.42
N SER A 110 21.08 19.22 10.79
CA SER A 110 21.08 20.16 10.67
C SER A 110 21.45 20.97 10.44
N LYS A 111 21.63 20.93 10.35
CA LYS A 111 21.98 21.69 10.08
C LYS A 111 22.02 22.27 9.82
#